data_2f3bc24383b569b97c0269a16eea8d9b
#
_entry.id   2f3bc24383b569b97c0269a16eea8d9b
#
_cell.length_a   1.000
_cell.length_b   1.000
_cell.length_c   1.000
_cell.angle_alpha   90.00
_cell.angle_beta   90.00
_cell.angle_gamma   90.00
#
_symmetry.space_group_name_H-M   'P 1'
#
loop_
_entity.id
_entity.type
_entity.pdbx_description
1 polymer ?
#
loop_
_entity_poly.entity_id
_entity_poly.type
_entity_poly.pdbx_seq_one_letter_code
_entity_poly.pdbx_strand_id
1 'polypeptide(L)'
;MDLHHEFTVPVPASDAWRILTDLERLAPCLPGAQLTEVEGEVYRGQVKVKVGPILAQFKGQASFVSRDDANFLASLKAEGRDTTGKGNASATITARLDPVTDTSAKCTVDTQLNISGKVAQFGRGALADVSDKLLLQFVDNLNSLIASQPTTAAPSGATPSESSSHATASGADAATTPGVRKIEQTHDVA
;
A
#
# COMPACT_ATOMS: atom_id res chain seq x y z
N MET A 1 -16.12 -11.23 -6.92
CA MET A 1 -16.54 -11.47 -5.53
C MET A 1 -16.22 -10.25 -4.72
N ASP A 2 -17.03 -9.96 -3.74
CA ASP A 2 -16.83 -8.82 -2.86
C ASP A 2 -16.29 -9.33 -1.53
N LEU A 3 -15.29 -8.62 -1.00
CA LEU A 3 -14.67 -8.88 0.30
C LEU A 3 -14.79 -7.61 1.12
N HIS A 4 -15.18 -7.75 2.36
CA HIS A 4 -15.30 -6.65 3.31
C HIS A 4 -14.43 -6.94 4.52
N HIS A 5 -13.55 -6.01 4.87
CA HIS A 5 -12.64 -6.13 5.98
C HIS A 5 -12.60 -4.85 6.81
N GLU A 6 -12.42 -5.02 8.11
CA GLU A 6 -12.24 -3.92 9.04
C GLU A 6 -11.08 -4.23 9.99
N PHE A 7 -10.28 -3.23 10.28
CA PHE A 7 -9.22 -3.32 11.28
C PHE A 7 -8.96 -1.95 11.93
N THR A 8 -8.36 -1.97 13.09
CA THR A 8 -7.99 -0.75 13.81
C THR A 8 -6.48 -0.61 13.86
N VAL A 9 -6.01 0.61 13.68
CA VAL A 9 -4.59 0.99 13.78
C VAL A 9 -4.38 1.90 15.00
N PRO A 10 -3.30 1.69 15.79
CA PRO A 10 -3.06 2.41 17.04
C PRO A 10 -2.34 3.74 16.81
N VAL A 11 -2.82 4.53 15.86
CA VAL A 11 -2.34 5.89 15.56
C VAL A 11 -3.50 6.77 15.11
N PRO A 12 -3.38 8.11 15.25
CA PRO A 12 -4.38 9.05 14.76
C PRO A 12 -4.72 8.82 13.28
N ALA A 13 -5.95 9.13 12.87
CA ALA A 13 -6.41 8.91 11.50
C ALA A 13 -5.52 9.60 10.45
N SER A 14 -5.00 10.79 10.74
CA SER A 14 -4.08 11.50 9.85
C SER A 14 -2.77 10.75 9.61
N ASP A 15 -2.20 10.14 10.66
CA ASP A 15 -0.96 9.39 10.57
C ASP A 15 -1.20 8.03 9.90
N ALA A 16 -2.30 7.36 10.27
CA ALA A 16 -2.74 6.14 9.60
C ALA A 16 -2.94 6.38 8.10
N TRP A 17 -3.56 7.50 7.71
CA TRP A 17 -3.78 7.85 6.31
C TRP A 17 -2.48 8.01 5.54
N ARG A 18 -1.51 8.71 6.10
CA ARG A 18 -0.19 8.90 5.48
C ARG A 18 0.53 7.58 5.25
N ILE A 19 0.40 6.64 6.18
CA ILE A 19 1.01 5.31 6.07
C ILE A 19 0.26 4.47 5.03
N LEU A 20 -1.08 4.44 5.09
CA LEU A 20 -1.92 3.61 4.24
C LEU A 20 -2.00 4.07 2.78
N THR A 21 -1.67 5.33 2.51
CA THR A 21 -1.58 5.85 1.14
C THR A 21 -0.17 5.80 0.55
N ASP A 22 0.82 5.39 1.32
CA ASP A 22 2.20 5.18 0.87
C ASP A 22 2.42 3.70 0.51
N LEU A 23 2.17 3.35 -0.74
CA LEU A 23 2.26 1.96 -1.21
C LEU A 23 3.70 1.41 -1.19
N GLU A 24 4.71 2.26 -1.24
CA GLU A 24 6.11 1.82 -1.10
C GLU A 24 6.38 1.29 0.31
N ARG A 25 5.81 1.96 1.32
CA ARG A 25 5.89 1.53 2.72
C ARG A 25 4.98 0.37 3.04
N LEU A 26 3.82 0.29 2.37
CA LEU A 26 2.85 -0.78 2.59
C LEU A 26 3.25 -2.11 1.93
N ALA A 27 3.96 -2.06 0.82
CA ALA A 27 4.32 -3.28 0.08
C ALA A 27 4.99 -4.35 0.96
N PRO A 28 5.96 -4.03 1.85
CA PRO A 28 6.54 -5.02 2.75
C PRO A 28 5.57 -5.58 3.79
N CYS A 29 4.49 -4.85 4.10
CA CYS A 29 3.48 -5.32 5.05
C CYS A 29 2.56 -6.39 4.44
N LEU A 30 2.41 -6.39 3.12
CA LEU A 30 1.60 -7.37 2.40
C LEU A 30 2.38 -8.68 2.24
N PRO A 31 1.94 -9.79 2.86
CA PRO A 31 2.68 -11.05 2.80
C PRO A 31 2.77 -11.58 1.37
N GLY A 32 3.98 -11.85 0.93
CA GLY A 32 4.28 -12.32 -0.42
C GLY A 32 4.27 -11.26 -1.52
N ALA A 33 4.01 -10.00 -1.19
CA ALA A 33 4.10 -8.89 -2.13
C ALA A 33 5.53 -8.36 -2.21
N GLN A 34 5.93 -8.01 -3.42
CA GLN A 34 7.21 -7.35 -3.71
C GLN A 34 6.96 -6.23 -4.71
N LEU A 35 7.29 -5.02 -4.34
CA LEU A 35 7.29 -3.88 -5.24
C LEU A 35 8.59 -3.90 -6.05
N THR A 36 8.50 -3.80 -7.37
CA THR A 36 9.64 -3.86 -8.27
C THR A 36 9.94 -2.51 -8.92
N GLU A 37 8.92 -1.71 -9.15
CA GLU A 37 9.05 -0.47 -9.90
C GLU A 37 7.94 0.51 -9.50
N VAL A 38 8.27 1.79 -9.42
CA VAL A 38 7.31 2.88 -9.21
C VAL A 38 7.49 3.89 -10.33
N GLU A 39 6.41 4.17 -11.04
CA GLU A 39 6.35 5.13 -12.13
C GLU A 39 5.19 6.10 -11.89
N GLY A 40 5.48 7.26 -11.30
CA GLY A 40 4.45 8.21 -10.87
C GLY A 40 3.51 7.60 -9.85
N GLU A 41 2.23 7.47 -10.19
CA GLU A 41 1.21 6.85 -9.35
C GLU A 41 0.95 5.36 -9.67
N VAL A 42 1.76 4.79 -10.55
CA VAL A 42 1.68 3.36 -10.92
C VAL A 42 2.75 2.56 -10.21
N TYR A 43 2.32 1.61 -9.42
CA TYR A 43 3.15 0.72 -8.62
C TYR A 43 3.17 -0.66 -9.24
N ARG A 44 4.31 -1.10 -9.74
CA ARG A 44 4.48 -2.41 -10.36
C ARG A 44 5.15 -3.37 -9.40
N GLY A 45 4.68 -4.61 -9.41
CA GLY A 45 5.20 -5.60 -8.50
C GLY A 45 4.70 -7.01 -8.80
N GLN A 46 4.97 -7.86 -7.85
CA GLN A 46 4.50 -9.24 -7.87
C GLN A 46 3.97 -9.62 -6.49
N VAL A 47 3.03 -10.55 -6.48
CA VAL A 47 2.52 -11.15 -5.25
C VAL A 47 2.51 -12.66 -5.36
N LYS A 48 2.96 -13.33 -4.31
CA LYS A 48 2.90 -14.79 -4.17
C LYS A 48 1.87 -15.12 -3.10
N VAL A 49 0.86 -15.89 -3.47
CA VAL A 49 -0.23 -16.27 -2.57
C VAL A 49 -0.41 -17.78 -2.61
N LYS A 50 -0.51 -18.39 -1.43
CA LYS A 50 -0.81 -19.81 -1.30
C LYS A 50 -2.32 -19.99 -1.12
N VAL A 51 -2.95 -20.64 -2.09
CA VAL A 51 -4.38 -21.00 -2.06
C VAL A 51 -4.49 -22.52 -2.02
N GLY A 52 -4.80 -23.07 -0.83
CA GLY A 52 -4.77 -24.50 -0.63
C GLY A 52 -3.40 -25.10 -0.97
N PRO A 53 -3.33 -26.13 -1.86
CA PRO A 53 -2.08 -26.75 -2.28
C PRO A 53 -1.35 -25.94 -3.39
N ILE A 54 -1.96 -24.90 -3.93
CA ILE A 54 -1.42 -24.13 -5.06
C ILE A 54 -0.70 -22.87 -4.56
N LEU A 55 0.53 -22.67 -5.04
CA LEU A 55 1.23 -21.41 -4.94
C LEU A 55 0.97 -20.64 -6.23
N ALA A 56 0.20 -19.55 -6.15
CA ALA A 56 -0.05 -18.63 -7.26
C ALA A 56 0.89 -17.44 -7.17
N GLN A 57 1.45 -17.05 -8.30
CA GLN A 57 2.30 -15.88 -8.40
C GLN A 57 1.78 -14.98 -9.50
N PHE A 58 1.40 -13.76 -9.12
CA PHE A 58 0.92 -12.74 -10.04
C PHE A 58 1.96 -11.63 -10.18
N LYS A 59 2.19 -11.22 -11.41
CA LYS A 59 2.89 -9.97 -11.74
C LYS A 59 1.88 -8.96 -12.23
N GLY A 60 2.00 -7.72 -11.77
CA GLY A 60 1.02 -6.72 -12.16
C GLY A 60 1.36 -5.32 -11.66
N GLN A 61 0.32 -4.51 -11.59
CA GLN A 61 0.41 -3.13 -11.19
C GLN A 61 -0.79 -2.74 -10.35
N ALA A 62 -0.60 -1.71 -9.54
CA ALA A 62 -1.65 -1.03 -8.80
C ALA A 62 -1.54 0.48 -9.01
N SER A 63 -2.65 1.17 -9.03
CA SER A 63 -2.71 2.63 -9.12
C SER A 63 -3.90 3.17 -8.36
N PHE A 64 -3.77 4.40 -7.85
CA PHE A 64 -4.91 5.10 -7.27
C PHE A 64 -5.87 5.53 -8.38
N VAL A 65 -7.15 5.21 -8.20
CA VAL A 65 -8.25 5.69 -9.05
C VAL A 65 -8.78 7.02 -8.53
N SER A 66 -8.88 7.11 -7.21
CA SER A 66 -9.26 8.33 -6.52
C SER A 66 -8.63 8.37 -5.14
N ARG A 67 -8.36 9.58 -4.66
CA ARG A 67 -7.84 9.82 -3.32
C ARG A 67 -8.43 11.12 -2.80
N ASP A 68 -9.11 11.03 -1.68
CA ASP A 68 -9.69 12.16 -0.95
C ASP A 68 -9.05 12.25 0.44
N ASP A 69 -8.06 13.10 0.54
CA ASP A 69 -7.29 13.29 1.78
C ASP A 69 -8.10 13.98 2.88
N ALA A 70 -9.14 14.73 2.51
CA ALA A 70 -10.00 15.44 3.46
C ALA A 70 -10.96 14.50 4.18
N ASN A 71 -11.45 13.47 3.48
CA ASN A 71 -12.40 12.49 4.00
C ASN A 71 -11.74 11.14 4.30
N PHE A 72 -10.43 11.03 4.13
CA PHE A 72 -9.67 9.78 4.31
C PHE A 72 -10.26 8.60 3.53
N LEU A 73 -10.59 8.86 2.27
CA LEU A 73 -11.18 7.88 1.35
C LEU A 73 -10.27 7.72 0.13
N ALA A 74 -9.91 6.49 -0.19
CA ALA A 74 -9.15 6.18 -1.40
C ALA A 74 -9.71 4.97 -2.12
N SER A 75 -9.61 4.99 -3.43
CA SER A 75 -9.89 3.85 -4.28
C SER A 75 -8.65 3.49 -5.10
N LEU A 76 -8.29 2.23 -5.06
CA LEU A 76 -7.12 1.65 -5.71
C LEU A 76 -7.57 0.58 -6.70
N LYS A 77 -6.99 0.56 -7.87
CA LYS A 77 -7.17 -0.52 -8.84
C LYS A 77 -5.87 -1.32 -8.93
N ALA A 78 -5.98 -2.63 -8.82
CA ALA A 78 -4.87 -3.55 -8.99
C ALA A 78 -5.20 -4.57 -10.07
N GLU A 79 -4.23 -4.86 -10.92
CA GLU A 79 -4.34 -5.84 -11.99
C GLU A 79 -3.08 -6.69 -12.04
N GLY A 80 -3.25 -8.01 -12.19
CA GLY A 80 -2.13 -8.94 -12.25
C GLY A 80 -2.40 -10.11 -13.16
N ARG A 81 -1.34 -10.66 -13.69
CA ARG A 81 -1.36 -11.88 -14.51
C ARG A 81 -0.52 -12.94 -13.82
N ASP A 82 -1.06 -14.15 -13.77
CA ASP A 82 -0.31 -15.33 -13.32
C ASP A 82 0.97 -15.49 -14.15
N THR A 83 2.10 -15.69 -13.50
CA THR A 83 3.40 -15.85 -14.16
C THR A 83 3.49 -17.10 -15.03
N THR A 84 2.61 -18.07 -14.79
CA THR A 84 2.46 -19.26 -15.65
C THR A 84 1.52 -19.04 -16.83
N GLY A 85 0.94 -17.84 -16.95
CA GLY A 85 0.06 -17.45 -18.06
C GLY A 85 -1.34 -18.06 -18.01
N LYS A 86 -1.74 -18.69 -16.90
CA LYS A 86 -2.98 -19.47 -16.77
C LYS A 86 -4.08 -18.78 -15.98
N GLY A 87 -3.98 -17.49 -15.78
CA GLY A 87 -5.00 -16.73 -15.06
C GLY A 87 -4.69 -15.25 -14.94
N ASN A 88 -5.73 -14.49 -14.61
CA ASN A 88 -5.65 -13.07 -14.33
C ASN A 88 -6.35 -12.77 -12.99
N ALA A 89 -5.88 -11.74 -12.32
CA ALA A 89 -6.54 -11.19 -11.15
C ALA A 89 -6.72 -9.68 -11.35
N SER A 90 -7.86 -9.15 -10.97
CA SER A 90 -8.08 -7.71 -10.87
C SER A 90 -8.88 -7.41 -9.62
N ALA A 91 -8.55 -6.32 -8.98
CA ALA A 91 -9.22 -5.86 -7.77
C ALA A 91 -9.45 -4.35 -7.82
N THR A 92 -10.63 -3.92 -7.39
CA THR A 92 -10.90 -2.54 -7.02
C THR A 92 -11.03 -2.51 -5.50
N ILE A 93 -10.20 -1.74 -4.85
CA ILE A 93 -10.09 -1.68 -3.39
C ILE A 93 -10.47 -0.27 -2.97
N THR A 94 -11.49 -0.15 -2.15
CA THR A 94 -11.89 1.13 -1.55
C THR A 94 -11.57 1.07 -0.08
N ALA A 95 -10.73 1.97 0.38
CA ALA A 95 -10.32 2.09 1.77
C ALA A 95 -10.84 3.40 2.36
N ARG A 96 -11.42 3.32 3.54
CA ARG A 96 -11.89 4.45 4.33
C ARG A 96 -11.34 4.38 5.73
N LEU A 97 -10.90 5.51 6.26
CA LEU A 97 -10.47 5.67 7.63
C LEU A 97 -11.45 6.54 8.41
N ASP A 98 -11.88 6.01 9.54
CA ASP A 98 -12.70 6.73 10.50
C ASP A 98 -11.91 6.90 11.82
N PRO A 99 -11.77 8.12 12.36
CA PRO A 99 -11.15 8.33 13.66
C PRO A 99 -11.99 7.69 14.75
N VAL A 100 -11.38 6.89 15.62
CA VAL A 100 -12.03 6.24 16.77
C VAL A 100 -11.72 7.00 18.04
N THR A 101 -10.44 7.32 18.24
CA THR A 101 -9.92 8.15 19.31
C THR A 101 -8.81 9.06 18.77
N ASP A 102 -8.28 9.94 19.60
CA ASP A 102 -7.12 10.78 19.24
C ASP A 102 -5.86 9.97 18.92
N THR A 103 -5.83 8.69 19.29
CA THR A 103 -4.68 7.79 19.13
C THR A 103 -5.01 6.50 18.36
N SER A 104 -6.19 6.40 17.78
CA SER A 104 -6.58 5.22 17.01
C SER A 104 -7.56 5.54 15.89
N ALA A 105 -7.45 4.82 14.80
CA ALA A 105 -8.35 4.92 13.67
C ALA A 105 -8.81 3.53 13.20
N LYS A 106 -10.04 3.44 12.72
CA LYS A 106 -10.61 2.25 12.11
C LYS A 106 -10.48 2.37 10.59
N CYS A 107 -9.95 1.35 9.96
CA CYS A 107 -9.90 1.22 8.52
C CYS A 107 -10.95 0.22 8.05
N THR A 108 -11.80 0.63 7.14
CA THR A 108 -12.75 -0.22 6.43
C THR A 108 -12.27 -0.39 5.00
N VAL A 109 -12.17 -1.62 4.53
CA VAL A 109 -11.67 -1.96 3.20
C VAL A 109 -12.68 -2.82 2.46
N ASP A 110 -13.24 -2.29 1.41
CA ASP A 110 -14.12 -3.00 0.48
C ASP A 110 -13.35 -3.36 -0.79
N THR A 111 -13.33 -4.63 -1.14
CA THR A 111 -12.59 -5.13 -2.29
C THR A 111 -13.49 -5.88 -3.25
N GLN A 112 -13.57 -5.42 -4.48
CA GLN A 112 -14.18 -6.14 -5.58
C GLN A 112 -13.08 -6.92 -6.30
N LEU A 113 -13.07 -8.24 -6.10
CA LEU A 113 -12.04 -9.13 -6.62
C LEU A 113 -12.58 -9.99 -7.77
N ASN A 114 -11.88 -9.96 -8.90
CA ASN A 114 -12.12 -10.82 -10.05
C ASN A 114 -10.86 -11.66 -10.30
N ILE A 115 -11.03 -12.97 -10.24
CA ILE A 115 -9.94 -13.93 -10.48
C ILE A 115 -10.40 -14.92 -11.56
N SER A 116 -9.49 -15.26 -12.46
CA SER A 116 -9.67 -16.29 -13.47
C SER A 116 -8.54 -17.32 -13.41
N GLY A 117 -8.72 -18.43 -14.08
CA GLY A 117 -7.73 -19.51 -14.16
C GLY A 117 -7.81 -20.52 -13.02
N LYS A 118 -6.70 -21.17 -12.71
CA LYS A 118 -6.67 -22.27 -11.73
C LYS A 118 -7.07 -21.84 -10.32
N VAL A 119 -6.72 -20.64 -9.93
CA VAL A 119 -7.05 -20.10 -8.59
C VAL A 119 -8.56 -19.91 -8.42
N ALA A 120 -9.28 -19.56 -9.49
CA ALA A 120 -10.73 -19.39 -9.46
C ALA A 120 -11.49 -20.71 -9.20
N GLN A 121 -10.85 -21.86 -9.45
CA GLN A 121 -11.46 -23.17 -9.26
C GLN A 121 -11.65 -23.56 -7.79
N PHE A 122 -10.94 -22.90 -6.87
CA PHE A 122 -11.09 -23.14 -5.43
C PHE A 122 -12.39 -22.62 -4.83
N GLY A 123 -13.11 -21.82 -5.61
CA GLY A 123 -14.37 -21.23 -5.16
C GLY A 123 -14.20 -20.04 -4.22
N ARG A 124 -15.31 -19.35 -3.95
CA ARG A 124 -15.33 -18.09 -3.19
C ARG A 124 -14.92 -18.27 -1.73
N GLY A 125 -15.27 -19.39 -1.11
CA GLY A 125 -14.96 -19.65 0.29
C GLY A 125 -13.46 -19.74 0.54
N ALA A 126 -12.73 -20.54 -0.25
CA ALA A 126 -11.29 -20.66 -0.09
C ALA A 126 -10.54 -19.35 -0.38
N LEU A 127 -11.05 -18.53 -1.31
CA LEU A 127 -10.48 -17.21 -1.60
C LEU A 127 -10.73 -16.22 -0.45
N ALA A 128 -11.91 -16.28 0.18
CA ALA A 128 -12.21 -15.47 1.36
C ALA A 128 -11.30 -15.84 2.54
N ASP A 129 -11.16 -17.13 2.85
CA ASP A 129 -10.27 -17.61 3.91
C ASP A 129 -8.80 -17.18 3.73
N VAL A 130 -8.34 -17.16 2.48
CA VAL A 130 -7.00 -16.67 2.16
C VAL A 130 -6.91 -15.16 2.34
N SER A 131 -7.92 -14.40 1.91
CA SER A 131 -7.97 -12.95 2.13
C SER A 131 -7.93 -12.58 3.60
N ASP A 132 -8.71 -13.27 4.45
CA ASP A 132 -8.73 -13.04 5.89
C ASP A 132 -7.35 -13.29 6.52
N LYS A 133 -6.69 -14.38 6.13
CA LYS A 133 -5.32 -14.67 6.60
C LYS A 133 -4.29 -13.64 6.15
N LEU A 134 -4.39 -13.19 4.91
CA LEU A 134 -3.51 -12.15 4.38
C LEU A 134 -3.72 -10.83 5.11
N LEU A 135 -4.97 -10.50 5.42
CA LEU A 135 -5.30 -9.30 6.18
C LEU A 135 -4.74 -9.36 7.60
N LEU A 136 -4.89 -10.46 8.32
CA LEU A 136 -4.34 -10.61 9.66
C LEU A 136 -2.82 -10.39 9.67
N GLN A 137 -2.11 -11.01 8.74
CA GLN A 137 -0.66 -10.82 8.60
C GLN A 137 -0.29 -9.39 8.18
N PHE A 138 -1.10 -8.79 7.31
CA PHE A 138 -0.92 -7.39 6.93
C PHE A 138 -1.06 -6.46 8.14
N VAL A 139 -2.07 -6.64 8.97
CA VAL A 139 -2.32 -5.82 10.17
C VAL A 139 -1.18 -6.00 11.18
N ASP A 140 -0.71 -7.23 11.39
CA ASP A 140 0.43 -7.50 12.28
C ASP A 140 1.72 -6.80 11.78
N ASN A 141 2.00 -6.90 10.50
CA ASN A 141 3.15 -6.25 9.88
C ASN A 141 3.01 -4.72 9.89
N LEU A 142 1.80 -4.20 9.65
CA LEU A 142 1.50 -2.77 9.71
C LEU A 142 1.70 -2.23 11.14
N ASN A 143 1.22 -2.93 12.16
CA ASN A 143 1.43 -2.55 13.55
C ASN A 143 2.92 -2.55 13.92
N SER A 144 3.67 -3.53 13.43
CA SER A 144 5.12 -3.58 13.60
C SER A 144 5.84 -2.41 12.91
N LEU A 145 5.39 -2.05 11.71
CA LEU A 145 5.90 -0.88 10.98
C LEU A 145 5.63 0.41 11.75
N ILE A 146 4.40 0.57 12.28
CA ILE A 146 4.00 1.74 13.08
C ILE A 146 4.84 1.82 14.36
N ALA A 147 5.03 0.70 15.06
CA ALA A 147 5.81 0.64 16.30
C ALA A 147 7.31 0.96 16.09
N SER A 148 7.83 0.67 14.90
CA SER A 148 9.22 0.97 14.54
C SER A 148 9.46 2.42 14.11
N GLN A 149 8.41 3.21 13.91
CA GLN A 149 8.57 4.63 13.59
C GLN A 149 8.83 5.42 14.88
N PRO A 150 9.88 6.24 14.95
CA PRO A 150 10.03 7.16 16.07
C PRO A 150 8.82 8.10 16.04
N THR A 151 8.07 8.10 17.14
CA THR A 151 6.98 9.07 17.36
C THR A 151 7.64 10.44 17.32
N THR A 152 7.47 11.18 16.23
CA THR A 152 7.84 12.60 16.20
C THR A 152 6.76 13.33 17.00
N ALA A 153 6.90 13.29 18.32
CA ALA A 153 6.26 14.26 19.18
C ALA A 153 6.82 15.61 18.73
N ALA A 154 5.99 16.46 18.16
CA ALA A 154 6.33 17.80 17.78
C ALA A 154 6.87 18.53 19.01
N PRO A 155 8.09 19.07 18.99
CA PRO A 155 8.46 20.07 19.97
C PRO A 155 7.74 21.36 19.58
N SER A 156 6.72 21.71 20.35
CA SER A 156 6.17 23.05 20.38
C SER A 156 7.24 24.03 20.90
N GLY A 157 7.56 25.00 20.07
CA GLY A 157 8.09 26.28 20.53
C GLY A 157 9.59 26.48 20.41
N ALA A 158 9.99 27.29 19.45
CA ALA A 158 10.83 28.47 19.70
C ALA A 158 10.96 29.32 18.42
N THR A 159 10.66 30.56 18.61
CA THR A 159 10.63 31.76 17.81
C THR A 159 11.88 32.07 16.97
N PRO A 160 11.74 32.99 15.99
CA PRO A 160 12.71 33.17 14.90
C PRO A 160 13.84 34.12 15.27
N SER A 161 14.96 33.96 14.58
CA SER A 161 15.95 35.03 14.47
C SER A 161 16.44 35.15 13.05
N GLU A 162 16.20 36.36 12.55
CA GLU A 162 16.68 36.87 11.28
C GLU A 162 18.21 36.84 11.15
N SER A 163 18.71 36.61 9.95
CA SER A 163 19.63 37.55 9.31
C SER A 163 20.00 37.09 7.90
N SER A 164 19.57 37.89 6.94
CA SER A 164 20.26 38.49 5.78
C SER A 164 21.48 37.79 5.19
N SER A 165 21.54 37.45 3.93
CA SER A 165 21.71 38.34 2.77
C SER A 165 22.41 37.61 1.59
N HIS A 166 21.97 37.98 0.41
CA HIS A 166 22.68 38.10 -0.89
C HIS A 166 23.12 36.84 -1.63
N ALA A 167 22.52 36.60 -2.70
CA ALA A 167 22.54 37.15 -4.07
C ALA A 167 23.24 36.22 -5.09
N THR A 168 22.56 36.12 -6.19
CA THR A 168 22.94 36.09 -7.61
C THR A 168 23.07 34.75 -8.31
N ALA A 169 22.08 34.51 -9.09
CA ALA A 169 22.04 34.42 -10.57
C ALA A 169 22.53 33.14 -11.26
N SER A 170 21.62 32.74 -12.12
CA SER A 170 21.82 32.30 -13.50
C SER A 170 21.95 30.81 -13.80
N GLY A 171 21.01 30.33 -14.53
CA GLY A 171 21.30 29.55 -15.70
C GLY A 171 20.65 28.18 -15.81
N ALA A 172 19.65 28.13 -16.71
CA ALA A 172 19.44 27.06 -17.69
C ALA A 172 18.85 25.70 -17.22
N ASP A 173 17.59 25.53 -17.52
CA ASP A 173 17.06 24.52 -18.45
C ASP A 173 17.60 23.10 -18.34
N ALA A 174 16.78 22.23 -17.79
CA ALA A 174 16.75 20.82 -18.21
C ALA A 174 15.38 20.23 -17.89
N ALA A 175 14.68 19.85 -18.91
CA ALA A 175 13.44 19.08 -18.90
C ALA A 175 13.60 17.84 -18.01
N THR A 176 12.82 17.79 -16.93
CA THR A 176 12.74 16.60 -16.08
C THR A 176 11.71 15.65 -16.67
N THR A 177 12.19 14.66 -17.37
CA THR A 177 11.48 13.42 -17.66
C THR A 177 11.07 12.79 -16.32
N PRO A 178 9.82 12.31 -16.12
CA PRO A 178 9.44 11.63 -14.90
C PRO A 178 10.24 10.34 -14.77
N GLY A 179 11.16 10.31 -13.79
CA GLY A 179 12.10 9.22 -13.58
C GLY A 179 11.41 7.98 -13.04
N VAL A 180 11.52 6.89 -13.75
CA VAL A 180 11.22 5.53 -13.30
C VAL A 180 12.24 5.16 -12.23
N ARG A 181 11.79 4.86 -11.01
CA ARG A 181 12.63 4.33 -9.94
C ARG A 181 12.49 2.82 -9.86
N LYS A 182 13.59 2.13 -10.01
CA LYS A 182 13.70 0.68 -9.79
C LYS A 182 14.07 0.43 -8.34
N ILE A 183 13.27 -0.39 -7.66
CA ILE A 183 13.49 -0.74 -6.25
C ILE A 183 14.15 -2.11 -6.19
N GLU A 184 15.40 -2.16 -5.75
CA GLU A 184 16.09 -3.41 -5.41
C GLU A 184 15.85 -3.69 -3.92
N GLN A 185 14.98 -4.65 -3.63
CA GLN A 185 14.85 -5.19 -2.27
C GLN A 185 15.82 -6.37 -2.14
N THR A 186 16.94 -6.14 -1.48
CA THR A 186 17.82 -7.23 -1.05
C THR A 186 17.17 -7.95 0.13
N HIS A 187 16.63 -9.13 -0.11
CA HIS A 187 16.31 -10.07 0.95
C HIS A 187 17.61 -10.76 1.36
N ASP A 188 18.14 -10.37 2.51
CA ASP A 188 19.09 -11.16 3.24
C ASP A 188 18.30 -12.26 3.97
N VAL A 189 18.47 -13.50 3.50
CA VAL A 189 17.92 -14.69 4.14
C VAL A 189 19.08 -15.31 4.94
N ALA A 190 19.04 -15.13 6.22
CA ALA A 190 19.76 -15.97 7.16
C ALA A 190 18.79 -16.83 7.95
#